data_bddbca4ce886591f7f1fa22659421e03
#
_entry.id   bddbca4ce886591f7f1fa22659421e03
#
_cell.length_a   1.000
_cell.length_b   1.000
_cell.length_c   1.000
_cell.angle_alpha   90.00
_cell.angle_beta   90.00
_cell.angle_gamma   90.00
#
_symmetry.space_group_name_H-M   'P 1'
#
loop_
_entity.id
_entity.type
_entity.pdbx_description
1 polymer ?
#
loop_
_entity_poly.entity_id
_entity_poly.type
_entity_poly.pdbx_seq_one_letter_code
_entity_poly.pdbx_strand_id
1 'polypeptide(L)'
;MSKKKEYINDIDWIRVFQRVPEITGLDLTLRGKAWEGRYYITTEPHPYKQDKLKIKLYDGCVWLHEQGGPSMSLPTWLTQHGGANDYKHAFEIIRGKDKPLTQRPEFVAKKEQINYVSPDVLQGAKAYDLNKCPLFRWMCTLFPEDRVRDVWSRYNVTTNSRGEAVFWYTDAEGRICYDKIMRYLESGKRDKAYGGSRKYKTADGYTARPYFGAHLIKKGETINICESEKSCLICCLYYGGVWLATGGKSNLKDVSEECILWPDMDAIPEWESKGSNISEWWLGEDVEEHDDVADLIVRKIKK
;
A
#
# COMPACT_ATOMS: atom_id res chain seq x y z
N MET A 1 14.45 -20.54 28.87
CA MET A 1 13.18 -20.97 28.25
C MET A 1 12.08 -20.05 28.74
N SER A 2 11.40 -19.35 27.84
CA SER A 2 10.45 -18.28 28.16
C SER A 2 9.16 -18.84 28.78
N LYS A 3 8.63 -18.15 29.81
CA LYS A 3 7.31 -18.43 30.44
C LYS A 3 6.14 -18.55 29.44
N LYS A 4 6.34 -18.14 28.19
CA LYS A 4 5.38 -18.30 27.09
C LYS A 4 5.08 -19.74 26.70
N LYS A 5 6.00 -20.69 26.91
CA LYS A 5 5.82 -22.12 26.52
C LYS A 5 4.94 -22.91 27.49
N GLU A 6 4.89 -22.54 28.77
CA GLU A 6 4.08 -23.27 29.77
C GLU A 6 2.57 -23.11 29.58
N TYR A 7 2.10 -21.97 29.05
CA TYR A 7 0.67 -21.69 28.89
C TYR A 7 0.01 -22.34 27.66
N ILE A 8 0.80 -22.85 26.72
CA ILE A 8 0.30 -23.34 25.42
C ILE A 8 0.03 -24.85 25.43
N ASN A 9 0.77 -25.60 26.24
CA ASN A 9 0.78 -27.07 26.16
C ASN A 9 -0.50 -27.76 26.69
N ASP A 10 -1.34 -27.08 27.47
CA ASP A 10 -2.55 -27.64 28.09
C ASP A 10 -3.84 -27.24 27.36
N ILE A 11 -3.74 -26.66 26.17
CA ILE A 11 -4.91 -26.14 25.45
C ILE A 11 -5.26 -27.09 24.29
N ASP A 12 -6.48 -27.57 24.29
CA ASP A 12 -7.06 -28.24 23.12
C ASP A 12 -7.46 -27.22 22.06
N TRP A 13 -6.51 -26.92 21.19
CA TRP A 13 -6.69 -25.92 20.13
C TRP A 13 -7.73 -26.33 19.07
N ILE A 14 -8.07 -27.62 18.93
CA ILE A 14 -9.16 -28.06 18.04
C ILE A 14 -10.48 -27.60 18.64
N ARG A 15 -10.68 -27.82 19.93
CA ARG A 15 -11.86 -27.38 20.66
C ARG A 15 -11.96 -25.85 20.71
N VAL A 16 -10.83 -25.16 20.87
CA VAL A 16 -10.76 -23.70 20.82
C VAL A 16 -11.18 -23.20 19.42
N PHE A 17 -10.69 -23.82 18.37
CA PHE A 17 -11.06 -23.44 17.00
C PHE A 17 -12.56 -23.59 16.75
N GLN A 18 -13.20 -24.61 17.27
CA GLN A 18 -14.66 -24.80 17.16
C GLN A 18 -15.46 -23.68 17.85
N ARG A 19 -14.89 -23.09 18.89
CA ARG A 19 -15.50 -22.04 19.71
C ARG A 19 -15.04 -20.62 19.37
N VAL A 20 -14.30 -20.44 18.29
CA VAL A 20 -13.78 -19.12 17.91
C VAL A 20 -14.86 -18.03 17.82
N PRO A 21 -16.05 -18.25 17.21
CA PRO A 21 -17.09 -17.22 17.21
C PRO A 21 -17.54 -16.81 18.62
N GLU A 22 -17.69 -17.77 19.54
CA GLU A 22 -18.03 -17.51 20.95
C GLU A 22 -16.92 -16.73 21.66
N ILE A 23 -15.67 -17.16 21.47
CA ILE A 23 -14.50 -16.57 22.12
C ILE A 23 -14.23 -15.13 21.63
N THR A 24 -14.42 -14.89 20.34
CA THR A 24 -14.14 -13.58 19.72
C THR A 24 -15.35 -12.64 19.72
N GLY A 25 -16.56 -13.17 19.87
CA GLY A 25 -17.79 -12.42 19.72
C GLY A 25 -18.01 -11.89 18.29
N LEU A 26 -17.32 -12.46 17.30
CA LEU A 26 -17.42 -12.07 15.90
C LEU A 26 -18.46 -12.88 15.17
N ASP A 27 -19.15 -12.27 14.21
CA ASP A 27 -20.03 -12.96 13.27
C ASP A 27 -19.16 -13.67 12.20
N LEU A 28 -19.01 -14.98 12.35
CA LEU A 28 -18.13 -15.81 11.54
C LEU A 28 -18.88 -16.98 10.93
N THR A 29 -18.55 -17.30 9.68
CA THR A 29 -19.06 -18.46 8.97
C THR A 29 -17.93 -19.46 8.70
N LEU A 30 -18.14 -20.75 9.04
CA LEU A 30 -17.17 -21.78 8.74
C LEU A 30 -17.22 -22.14 7.24
N ARG A 31 -16.10 -21.95 6.56
CA ARG A 31 -15.93 -22.31 5.14
C ARG A 31 -14.73 -23.22 4.99
N GLY A 32 -15.00 -24.50 4.70
CA GLY A 32 -13.95 -25.53 4.64
C GLY A 32 -13.22 -25.68 5.96
N LYS A 33 -11.93 -25.32 6.00
CA LYS A 33 -11.07 -25.46 7.20
C LYS A 33 -10.78 -24.09 7.86
N ALA A 34 -11.60 -23.08 7.61
CA ALA A 34 -11.39 -21.75 8.18
C ALA A 34 -12.71 -21.09 8.57
N TRP A 35 -12.70 -20.31 9.65
CA TRP A 35 -13.73 -19.32 9.94
C TRP A 35 -13.46 -18.08 9.10
N GLU A 36 -14.48 -17.55 8.47
CA GLU A 36 -14.40 -16.34 7.65
C GLU A 36 -15.49 -15.37 8.08
N GLY A 37 -15.13 -14.09 8.18
CA GLY A 37 -16.04 -13.03 8.55
C GLY A 37 -15.48 -11.67 8.20
N ARG A 38 -16.18 -10.64 8.63
CA ARG A 38 -15.76 -9.25 8.48
C ARG A 38 -15.55 -8.67 9.86
N TYR A 39 -14.50 -7.90 10.00
CA TYR A 39 -14.11 -7.36 11.25
C TYR A 39 -13.59 -5.93 11.05
N TYR A 40 -14.03 -5.04 11.94
CA TYR A 40 -13.61 -3.64 11.91
C TYR A 40 -12.69 -3.39 13.10
N ILE A 41 -11.44 -3.02 12.83
CA ILE A 41 -10.46 -2.67 13.86
C ILE A 41 -10.67 -1.24 14.36
N THR A 42 -11.30 -0.38 13.59
CA THR A 42 -11.53 1.03 13.91
C THR A 42 -13.03 1.34 14.05
N THR A 43 -13.37 2.24 14.96
CA THR A 43 -14.73 2.75 15.17
C THR A 43 -15.24 3.59 13.99
N GLU A 44 -14.36 4.04 13.13
CA GLU A 44 -14.72 4.63 11.85
C GLU A 44 -14.59 3.56 10.77
N PRO A 45 -15.68 3.29 10.03
CA PRO A 45 -15.58 2.39 8.90
C PRO A 45 -14.56 2.97 7.93
N HIS A 46 -13.48 2.26 7.69
CA HIS A 46 -12.57 2.62 6.62
C HIS A 46 -13.39 2.50 5.33
N PRO A 47 -13.67 3.59 4.60
CA PRO A 47 -14.67 3.59 3.53
C PRO A 47 -14.36 2.58 2.41
N TYR A 48 -13.14 2.00 2.40
CA TYR A 48 -12.62 1.23 1.28
C TYR A 48 -12.10 -0.17 1.61
N LYS A 49 -12.12 -0.63 2.89
CA LYS A 49 -11.70 -1.99 3.22
C LYS A 49 -12.62 -2.62 4.25
N GLN A 50 -13.57 -3.40 3.76
CA GLN A 50 -14.14 -4.46 4.56
C GLN A 50 -13.06 -5.54 4.69
N ASP A 51 -12.26 -5.45 5.74
CA ASP A 51 -11.18 -6.41 5.95
C ASP A 51 -11.78 -7.79 6.18
N LYS A 52 -11.53 -8.68 5.24
CA LYS A 52 -11.88 -10.10 5.39
C LYS A 52 -10.95 -10.68 6.44
N LEU A 53 -11.54 -11.20 7.49
CA LEU A 53 -10.84 -11.96 8.51
C LEU A 53 -10.97 -13.44 8.18
N LYS A 54 -9.84 -14.15 8.18
CA LYS A 54 -9.77 -15.58 8.01
C LYS A 54 -9.06 -16.19 9.21
N ILE A 55 -9.73 -17.09 9.92
CA ILE A 55 -9.20 -17.73 11.13
C ILE A 55 -8.96 -19.20 10.84
N LYS A 56 -7.75 -19.65 11.11
CA LYS A 56 -7.31 -21.03 10.86
C LYS A 56 -6.64 -21.62 12.08
N LEU A 57 -6.78 -22.94 12.20
CA LEU A 57 -5.92 -23.74 13.07
C LEU A 57 -4.65 -24.08 12.28
N TYR A 58 -3.50 -23.64 12.77
CA TYR A 58 -2.20 -23.87 12.16
C TYR A 58 -1.12 -24.00 13.22
N ASP A 59 -0.23 -24.98 13.06
CA ASP A 59 0.90 -25.24 13.97
C ASP A 59 0.50 -25.30 15.46
N GLY A 60 -0.59 -26.05 15.75
CA GLY A 60 -1.08 -26.23 17.11
C GLY A 60 -1.60 -24.96 17.80
N CYS A 61 -2.01 -23.94 17.03
CA CYS A 61 -2.62 -22.73 17.57
C CYS A 61 -3.67 -22.17 16.60
N VAL A 62 -4.58 -21.35 17.10
CA VAL A 62 -5.54 -20.60 16.29
C VAL A 62 -4.93 -19.28 15.87
N TRP A 63 -4.91 -19.04 14.57
CA TRP A 63 -4.35 -17.84 13.94
C TRP A 63 -5.40 -17.05 13.19
N LEU A 64 -5.36 -15.72 13.36
CA LEU A 64 -6.18 -14.76 12.67
C LEU A 64 -5.36 -14.10 11.57
N HIS A 65 -5.89 -14.13 10.36
CA HIS A 65 -5.27 -13.54 9.17
C HIS A 65 -6.20 -12.44 8.65
N GLU A 66 -5.77 -11.21 8.74
CA GLU A 66 -6.46 -10.06 8.17
C GLU A 66 -6.01 -9.85 6.72
N GLN A 67 -6.93 -9.50 5.85
CA GLN A 67 -6.57 -9.21 4.47
C GLN A 67 -5.74 -7.92 4.40
N GLY A 68 -4.44 -8.06 4.13
CA GLY A 68 -3.49 -6.95 4.06
C GLY A 68 -2.87 -6.55 5.40
N GLY A 69 -3.18 -7.25 6.48
CA GLY A 69 -2.60 -7.09 7.82
C GLY A 69 -1.67 -8.24 8.23
N PRO A 70 -0.98 -8.10 9.37
CA PRO A 70 -0.17 -9.18 9.93
C PRO A 70 -1.06 -10.30 10.47
N SER A 71 -0.58 -11.54 10.31
CA SER A 71 -1.20 -12.68 11.00
C SER A 71 -0.86 -12.64 12.47
N MET A 72 -1.84 -12.87 13.34
CA MET A 72 -1.63 -12.91 14.78
C MET A 72 -2.28 -14.15 15.44
N SER A 73 -1.71 -14.61 16.54
CA SER A 73 -2.30 -15.70 17.32
C SER A 73 -3.56 -15.24 18.07
N LEU A 74 -4.50 -16.15 18.34
CA LEU A 74 -5.71 -15.81 19.08
C LEU A 74 -5.45 -15.12 20.43
N PRO A 75 -4.47 -15.54 21.26
CA PRO A 75 -4.16 -14.78 22.50
C PRO A 75 -3.69 -13.36 22.23
N THR A 76 -2.88 -13.15 21.19
CA THR A 76 -2.44 -11.80 20.78
C THR A 76 -3.62 -10.96 20.34
N TRP A 77 -4.51 -11.52 19.53
CA TRP A 77 -5.71 -10.82 19.09
C TRP A 77 -6.61 -10.44 20.26
N LEU A 78 -6.83 -11.34 21.20
CA LEU A 78 -7.65 -11.07 22.39
C LEU A 78 -7.08 -9.93 23.25
N THR A 79 -5.75 -9.84 23.40
CA THR A 79 -5.13 -8.74 24.14
C THR A 79 -5.15 -7.41 23.40
N GLN A 80 -5.14 -7.41 22.08
CA GLN A 80 -5.13 -6.19 21.28
C GLN A 80 -6.54 -5.71 20.90
N HIS A 81 -7.46 -6.62 20.65
CA HIS A 81 -8.76 -6.33 20.04
C HIS A 81 -9.94 -7.02 20.74
N GLY A 82 -9.72 -8.11 21.44
CA GLY A 82 -10.75 -8.95 22.03
C GLY A 82 -11.11 -8.62 23.50
N GLY A 83 -10.58 -7.51 24.04
CA GLY A 83 -10.92 -7.05 25.39
C GLY A 83 -10.26 -7.82 26.53
N ALA A 84 -9.20 -8.61 26.27
CA ALA A 84 -8.40 -9.19 27.32
C ALA A 84 -7.39 -8.14 27.87
N ASN A 85 -7.28 -8.05 29.20
CA ASN A 85 -6.40 -7.07 29.86
C ASN A 85 -4.91 -7.38 29.63
N ASP A 86 -4.58 -8.66 29.55
CA ASP A 86 -3.23 -9.18 29.33
C ASP A 86 -3.28 -10.61 28.77
N TYR A 87 -2.12 -11.20 28.51
CA TYR A 87 -2.02 -12.57 28.01
C TYR A 87 -2.61 -13.63 28.98
N LYS A 88 -2.50 -13.43 30.29
CA LYS A 88 -3.05 -14.34 31.29
C LYS A 88 -4.58 -14.36 31.16
N HIS A 89 -5.20 -13.19 31.12
CA HIS A 89 -6.64 -13.04 30.92
C HIS A 89 -7.08 -13.61 29.56
N ALA A 90 -6.33 -13.38 28.49
CA ALA A 90 -6.62 -13.99 27.18
C ALA A 90 -6.66 -15.53 27.25
N PHE A 91 -5.74 -16.16 27.97
CA PHE A 91 -5.75 -17.60 28.17
C PHE A 91 -6.88 -18.10 29.06
N GLU A 92 -7.33 -17.31 30.04
CA GLU A 92 -8.51 -17.62 30.87
C GLU A 92 -9.78 -17.61 30.02
N ILE A 93 -9.92 -16.64 29.12
CA ILE A 93 -11.02 -16.58 28.13
C ILE A 93 -10.97 -17.81 27.20
N ILE A 94 -9.82 -18.14 26.64
CA ILE A 94 -9.63 -19.29 25.74
C ILE A 94 -10.02 -20.61 26.44
N ARG A 95 -9.68 -20.75 27.71
CA ARG A 95 -10.03 -21.91 28.53
C ARG A 95 -11.51 -21.94 28.98
N GLY A 96 -12.26 -20.86 28.73
CA GLY A 96 -13.64 -20.71 29.18
C GLY A 96 -13.78 -20.47 30.69
N LYS A 97 -12.71 -20.00 31.34
CA LYS A 97 -12.70 -19.63 32.77
C LYS A 97 -13.16 -18.21 33.01
N ASP A 98 -13.13 -17.40 31.97
CA ASP A 98 -13.60 -16.02 31.98
C ASP A 98 -14.31 -15.69 30.65
N LYS A 99 -15.06 -14.60 30.62
CA LYS A 99 -15.75 -14.12 29.42
C LYS A 99 -14.98 -12.94 28.86
N PRO A 100 -14.97 -12.77 27.50
CA PRO A 100 -14.52 -11.51 26.92
C PRO A 100 -15.30 -10.36 27.53
N LEU A 101 -14.65 -9.26 27.85
CA LEU A 101 -15.35 -8.06 28.31
C LEU A 101 -16.33 -7.65 27.21
N THR A 102 -17.64 -7.75 27.51
CA THR A 102 -18.73 -7.43 26.56
C THR A 102 -18.79 -5.93 26.22
N GLN A 103 -18.14 -5.10 27.01
CA GLN A 103 -17.86 -3.72 26.64
C GLN A 103 -16.45 -3.70 26.03
N ARG A 104 -16.40 -3.61 24.71
CA ARG A 104 -15.18 -3.12 24.07
C ARG A 104 -14.80 -1.84 24.82
N PRO A 105 -13.59 -1.69 25.37
CA PRO A 105 -13.15 -0.38 25.76
C PRO A 105 -13.39 0.49 24.52
N GLU A 106 -14.10 1.62 24.71
CA GLU A 106 -14.13 2.66 23.67
C GLU A 106 -12.66 2.89 23.33
N PHE A 107 -12.27 2.38 22.20
CA PHE A 107 -10.95 2.63 21.69
C PHE A 107 -10.99 4.11 21.32
N VAL A 108 -10.62 4.94 22.26
CA VAL A 108 -10.28 6.33 21.98
C VAL A 108 -9.09 6.18 21.05
N ALA A 109 -9.38 6.21 19.75
CA ALA A 109 -8.34 6.27 18.73
C ALA A 109 -7.45 7.42 19.18
N LYS A 110 -6.26 7.11 19.73
CA LYS A 110 -5.22 8.11 19.79
C LYS A 110 -5.17 8.62 18.37
N LYS A 111 -5.54 9.88 18.15
CA LYS A 111 -5.27 10.55 16.88
C LYS A 111 -3.77 10.36 16.69
N GLU A 112 -3.43 9.36 15.87
CA GLU A 112 -2.04 9.07 15.60
C GLU A 112 -1.51 10.34 14.95
N GLN A 113 -0.52 10.91 15.59
CA GLN A 113 0.11 12.11 15.10
C GLN A 113 0.85 11.69 13.83
N ILE A 114 0.37 12.14 12.67
CA ILE A 114 1.02 11.88 11.39
C ILE A 114 2.38 12.56 11.42
N ASN A 115 3.44 11.78 11.47
CA ASN A 115 4.79 12.28 11.40
C ASN A 115 5.22 12.40 9.94
N TYR A 116 5.30 13.62 9.45
CA TYR A 116 5.85 13.90 8.13
C TYR A 116 7.37 13.75 8.14
N VAL A 117 7.94 13.38 6.99
CA VAL A 117 9.39 13.41 6.79
C VAL A 117 9.85 14.86 6.74
N SER A 118 10.92 15.20 7.48
CA SER A 118 11.46 16.56 7.47
C SER A 118 11.83 17.00 6.06
N PRO A 119 11.51 18.23 5.64
CA PRO A 119 11.94 18.79 4.37
C PRO A 119 13.46 18.73 4.15
N ASP A 120 14.27 18.80 5.21
CA ASP A 120 15.73 18.71 5.15
C ASP A 120 16.20 17.37 4.59
N VAL A 121 15.44 16.32 4.83
CA VAL A 121 15.73 14.98 4.28
C VAL A 121 15.64 14.98 2.76
N LEU A 122 14.61 15.62 2.19
CA LEU A 122 14.48 15.79 0.75
C LEU A 122 15.59 16.68 0.19
N GLN A 123 15.93 17.75 0.86
CA GLN A 123 17.04 18.63 0.44
C GLN A 123 18.37 17.87 0.44
N GLY A 124 18.65 17.10 1.48
CA GLY A 124 19.81 16.22 1.51
C GLY A 124 19.81 15.16 0.40
N ALA A 125 18.64 14.61 0.07
CA ALA A 125 18.51 13.65 -1.02
C ALA A 125 18.74 14.28 -2.41
N LYS A 126 18.39 15.57 -2.60
CA LYS A 126 18.66 16.33 -3.83
C LYS A 126 20.14 16.56 -4.11
N ALA A 127 21.00 16.40 -3.10
CA ALA A 127 22.47 16.53 -3.27
C ALA A 127 23.12 15.32 -3.98
N TYR A 128 22.40 14.19 -4.11
CA TYR A 128 22.93 13.04 -4.82
C TYR A 128 22.87 13.25 -6.34
N ASP A 129 23.94 12.81 -7.01
CA ASP A 129 24.06 12.90 -8.46
C ASP A 129 23.08 11.96 -9.15
N LEU A 130 22.11 12.52 -9.87
CA LEU A 130 21.09 11.76 -10.60
C LEU A 130 21.68 10.83 -11.66
N ASN A 131 22.89 11.15 -12.19
CA ASN A 131 23.56 10.30 -13.18
C ASN A 131 24.00 8.95 -12.60
N LYS A 132 23.98 8.76 -11.28
CA LYS A 132 24.17 7.46 -10.65
C LYS A 132 22.96 6.54 -10.77
N CYS A 133 21.77 7.11 -11.08
CA CYS A 133 20.53 6.36 -11.17
C CYS A 133 20.31 5.78 -12.58
N PRO A 134 20.26 4.45 -12.75
CA PRO A 134 19.99 3.83 -14.05
C PRO A 134 18.68 4.30 -14.68
N LEU A 135 17.62 4.49 -13.89
CA LEU A 135 16.33 4.98 -14.41
C LEU A 135 16.48 6.39 -15.01
N PHE A 136 17.21 7.28 -14.32
CA PHE A 136 17.43 8.65 -14.81
C PHE A 136 18.21 8.62 -16.15
N ARG A 137 19.33 7.91 -16.21
CA ARG A 137 20.11 7.78 -17.44
C ARG A 137 19.28 7.21 -18.59
N TRP A 138 18.52 6.15 -18.30
CA TRP A 138 17.65 5.54 -19.30
C TRP A 138 16.59 6.52 -19.81
N MET A 139 15.95 7.31 -18.96
CA MET A 139 15.00 8.34 -19.39
C MET A 139 15.68 9.41 -20.27
N CYS A 140 16.93 9.77 -19.99
CA CYS A 140 17.72 10.68 -20.83
C CYS A 140 18.07 10.09 -22.21
N THR A 141 17.94 8.78 -22.42
CA THR A 141 18.05 8.19 -23.78
C THR A 141 16.77 8.35 -24.59
N LEU A 142 15.65 8.66 -23.94
CA LEU A 142 14.33 8.82 -24.56
C LEU A 142 13.90 10.27 -24.72
N PHE A 143 14.34 11.13 -23.80
CA PHE A 143 13.94 12.55 -23.74
C PHE A 143 15.15 13.44 -23.46
N PRO A 144 15.12 14.72 -23.85
CA PRO A 144 16.15 15.68 -23.50
C PRO A 144 16.40 15.75 -21.99
N GLU A 145 17.67 15.72 -21.58
CA GLU A 145 18.09 15.63 -20.18
C GLU A 145 17.51 16.76 -19.31
N ASP A 146 17.48 17.98 -19.82
CA ASP A 146 16.92 19.14 -19.14
C ASP A 146 15.43 18.94 -18.80
N ARG A 147 14.67 18.37 -19.71
CA ARG A 147 13.26 18.03 -19.47
C ARG A 147 13.11 16.91 -18.44
N VAL A 148 13.97 15.89 -18.49
CA VAL A 148 13.96 14.81 -17.50
C VAL A 148 14.27 15.38 -16.12
N ARG A 149 15.27 16.26 -15.99
CA ARG A 149 15.64 16.92 -14.74
C ARG A 149 14.49 17.79 -14.20
N ASP A 150 13.82 18.56 -15.06
CA ASP A 150 12.66 19.36 -14.67
C ASP A 150 11.54 18.48 -14.08
N VAL A 151 11.14 17.44 -14.81
CA VAL A 151 10.07 16.54 -14.35
C VAL A 151 10.46 15.83 -13.06
N TRP A 152 11.70 15.33 -12.94
CA TRP A 152 12.18 14.70 -11.70
C TRP A 152 12.16 15.68 -10.52
N SER A 153 12.55 16.93 -10.74
CA SER A 153 12.51 17.97 -9.71
C SER A 153 11.07 18.29 -9.29
N ARG A 154 10.17 18.48 -10.26
CA ARG A 154 8.75 18.76 -10.01
C ARG A 154 8.06 17.66 -9.23
N TYR A 155 8.35 16.40 -9.54
CA TYR A 155 7.76 15.23 -8.88
C TYR A 155 8.50 14.81 -7.60
N ASN A 156 9.47 15.59 -7.15
CA ASN A 156 10.30 15.23 -6.00
C ASN A 156 10.90 13.83 -6.14
N VAL A 157 11.50 13.51 -7.28
CA VAL A 157 12.27 12.28 -7.48
C VAL A 157 13.75 12.55 -7.27
N THR A 158 14.37 11.72 -6.48
CA THR A 158 15.81 11.80 -6.20
C THR A 158 16.47 10.43 -6.37
N THR A 159 17.77 10.39 -6.14
CA THR A 159 18.48 9.13 -6.01
C THR A 159 19.14 9.02 -4.63
N ASN A 160 19.64 7.87 -4.28
CA ASN A 160 20.42 7.65 -3.06
C ASN A 160 21.89 7.28 -3.40
N SER A 161 22.70 7.03 -2.37
CA SER A 161 24.11 6.66 -2.53
C SER A 161 24.35 5.38 -3.35
N ARG A 162 23.31 4.52 -3.49
CA ARG A 162 23.36 3.27 -4.26
C ARG A 162 22.85 3.43 -5.70
N GLY A 163 22.43 4.64 -6.10
CA GLY A 163 21.87 4.90 -7.43
C GLY A 163 20.41 4.41 -7.57
N GLU A 164 19.72 4.10 -6.49
CA GLU A 164 18.32 3.72 -6.53
C GLU A 164 17.43 4.96 -6.68
N ALA A 165 16.35 4.88 -7.45
CA ALA A 165 15.36 5.95 -7.56
C ALA A 165 14.54 6.04 -6.26
N VAL A 166 14.37 7.25 -5.76
CA VAL A 166 13.57 7.55 -4.56
C VAL A 166 12.40 8.44 -4.97
N PHE A 167 11.20 7.91 -4.89
CA PHE A 167 9.96 8.60 -5.17
C PHE A 167 9.38 9.13 -3.87
N TRP A 168 9.30 10.46 -3.74
CA TRP A 168 8.74 11.13 -2.56
C TRP A 168 7.28 11.46 -2.78
N TYR A 169 6.41 10.90 -1.96
CA TYR A 169 4.98 11.17 -2.01
C TYR A 169 4.68 12.37 -1.13
N THR A 170 4.23 13.41 -1.76
CA THR A 170 3.98 14.71 -1.16
C THR A 170 2.48 15.02 -1.24
N ASP A 171 1.89 15.47 -0.14
CA ASP A 171 0.47 15.87 -0.11
C ASP A 171 0.24 17.25 -0.75
N ALA A 172 -1.01 17.66 -0.82
CA ALA A 172 -1.41 18.94 -1.43
C ALA A 172 -0.82 20.17 -0.71
N GLU A 173 -0.45 20.04 0.56
CA GLU A 173 0.18 21.08 1.36
C GLU A 173 1.71 21.07 1.26
N GLY A 174 2.28 20.21 0.43
CA GLY A 174 3.72 20.12 0.20
C GLY A 174 4.49 19.29 1.26
N ARG A 175 3.80 18.56 2.15
CA ARG A 175 4.42 17.77 3.20
C ARG A 175 4.75 16.36 2.70
N ILE A 176 5.92 15.87 3.03
CA ILE A 176 6.35 14.54 2.59
C ILE A 176 5.74 13.47 3.49
N CYS A 177 4.87 12.65 2.92
CA CYS A 177 4.10 11.64 3.65
C CYS A 177 4.70 10.24 3.55
N TYR A 178 5.44 9.96 2.46
CA TYR A 178 5.85 8.61 2.11
C TYR A 178 7.04 8.64 1.16
N ASP A 179 7.88 7.61 1.21
CA ASP A 179 8.94 7.40 0.24
C ASP A 179 8.88 5.97 -0.31
N LYS A 180 9.25 5.81 -1.58
CA LYS A 180 9.39 4.50 -2.21
C LYS A 180 10.73 4.44 -2.94
N ILE A 181 11.57 3.51 -2.53
CA ILE A 181 12.88 3.30 -3.12
C ILE A 181 12.80 2.12 -4.08
N MET A 182 13.19 2.34 -5.33
CA MET A 182 13.13 1.34 -6.38
C MET A 182 14.45 1.24 -7.11
N ARG A 183 14.88 0.00 -7.34
CA ARG A 183 16.04 -0.27 -8.18
C ARG A 183 15.64 -0.60 -9.60
N TYR A 184 16.34 0.01 -10.54
CA TYR A 184 16.14 -0.20 -11.97
C TYR A 184 17.44 -0.68 -12.62
N LEU A 185 17.30 -1.40 -13.72
CA LEU A 185 18.37 -1.79 -14.62
C LEU A 185 18.63 -0.67 -15.65
N GLU A 186 19.76 -0.71 -16.34
CA GLU A 186 20.10 0.25 -17.40
C GLU A 186 19.10 0.24 -18.58
N SER A 187 18.32 -0.82 -18.69
CA SER A 187 17.22 -0.93 -19.67
C SER A 187 15.95 -0.18 -19.27
N GLY A 188 15.92 0.48 -18.09
CA GLY A 188 14.72 1.10 -17.54
C GLY A 188 13.71 0.10 -16.94
N LYS A 189 14.00 -1.20 -16.97
CA LYS A 189 13.18 -2.22 -16.33
C LYS A 189 13.46 -2.27 -14.84
N ARG A 190 12.40 -2.53 -14.04
CA ARG A 190 12.53 -2.74 -12.59
C ARG A 190 13.42 -3.95 -12.30
N ASP A 191 14.35 -3.80 -11.36
CA ASP A 191 15.11 -4.93 -10.83
C ASP A 191 14.25 -5.69 -9.82
N LYS A 192 13.60 -6.76 -10.31
CA LYS A 192 12.65 -7.56 -9.51
C LYS A 192 13.31 -8.30 -8.34
N ALA A 193 14.63 -8.51 -8.39
CA ALA A 193 15.35 -9.18 -7.32
C ALA A 193 15.40 -8.36 -6.01
N TYR A 194 15.29 -7.04 -6.11
CA TYR A 194 15.36 -6.13 -4.95
C TYR A 194 14.01 -5.66 -4.43
N GLY A 195 12.92 -5.84 -5.17
CA GLY A 195 11.61 -5.34 -4.78
C GLY A 195 11.59 -3.81 -4.61
N GLY A 196 10.54 -3.29 -3.95
CA GLY A 196 10.46 -1.91 -3.48
C GLY A 196 10.70 -1.84 -1.97
N SER A 197 11.30 -0.75 -1.49
CA SER A 197 11.56 -0.52 -0.07
C SER A 197 11.18 0.90 0.35
N ARG A 198 11.17 1.13 1.66
CA ARG A 198 10.97 2.45 2.27
C ARG A 198 12.12 2.73 3.23
N LYS A 199 12.63 3.94 3.22
CA LYS A 199 13.65 4.38 4.17
C LYS A 199 13.00 5.08 5.38
N TYR A 200 12.03 5.93 5.13
CA TYR A 200 11.33 6.69 6.16
C TYR A 200 9.92 6.14 6.31
N LYS A 201 9.51 5.94 7.56
CA LYS A 201 8.15 5.54 7.89
C LYS A 201 7.43 6.77 8.44
N THR A 202 6.28 7.06 7.91
CA THR A 202 5.29 7.89 8.59
C THR A 202 4.73 7.13 9.79
N ALA A 203 4.06 7.81 10.72
CA ALA A 203 3.43 7.15 11.86
C ALA A 203 2.57 5.97 11.39
N ASP A 204 2.59 4.88 12.16
CA ASP A 204 1.69 3.76 11.94
C ASP A 204 0.25 4.28 12.03
N GLY A 205 -0.60 3.90 11.07
CA GLY A 205 -1.98 4.39 11.00
C GLY A 205 -2.26 5.45 9.93
N TYR A 206 -1.24 5.97 9.26
CA TYR A 206 -1.48 6.85 8.12
C TYR A 206 -2.14 6.07 6.98
N THR A 207 -3.45 6.19 6.90
CA THR A 207 -4.28 5.44 5.94
C THR A 207 -4.42 6.13 4.58
N ALA A 208 -4.13 7.42 4.51
CA ALA A 208 -4.31 8.22 3.31
C ALA A 208 -2.97 8.58 2.67
N ARG A 209 -2.21 7.56 2.22
CA ARG A 209 -1.08 7.83 1.34
C ARG A 209 -1.58 8.63 0.13
N PRO A 210 -1.07 9.85 -0.14
CA PRO A 210 -1.44 10.60 -1.33
C PRO A 210 -1.00 9.81 -2.58
N TYR A 211 -1.57 10.13 -3.74
CA TYR A 211 -0.97 9.67 -4.99
C TYR A 211 0.39 10.32 -5.19
N PHE A 212 1.30 9.61 -5.82
CA PHE A 212 2.55 10.21 -6.28
C PHE A 212 2.24 11.36 -7.25
N GLY A 213 2.80 12.54 -7.03
CA GLY A 213 2.49 13.75 -7.79
C GLY A 213 1.31 14.57 -7.26
N ALA A 214 0.64 14.18 -6.16
CA ALA A 214 -0.56 14.87 -5.64
C ALA A 214 -0.35 16.38 -5.36
N HIS A 215 0.84 16.80 -4.99
CA HIS A 215 1.19 18.19 -4.76
C HIS A 215 1.21 19.06 -6.04
N LEU A 216 1.11 18.45 -7.21
CA LEU A 216 1.08 19.16 -8.50
C LEU A 216 -0.34 19.49 -8.96
N ILE A 217 -1.35 18.96 -8.28
CA ILE A 217 -2.76 19.16 -8.65
C ILE A 217 -3.12 20.64 -8.47
N LYS A 218 -3.69 21.22 -9.52
CA LYS A 218 -4.28 22.57 -9.48
C LYS A 218 -5.76 22.51 -9.83
N LYS A 219 -6.53 23.39 -9.25
CA LYS A 219 -7.98 23.46 -9.51
C LYS A 219 -8.26 23.71 -10.99
N GLY A 220 -9.12 22.88 -11.58
CA GLY A 220 -9.55 22.99 -12.97
C GLY A 220 -8.60 22.37 -14.00
N GLU A 221 -7.54 21.66 -13.57
CA GLU A 221 -6.69 20.89 -14.47
C GLU A 221 -7.21 19.44 -14.58
N THR A 222 -7.17 18.89 -15.77
CA THR A 222 -7.42 17.47 -15.99
C THR A 222 -6.29 16.64 -15.36
N ILE A 223 -6.67 15.67 -14.55
CA ILE A 223 -5.74 14.82 -13.81
C ILE A 223 -5.69 13.46 -14.49
N ASN A 224 -4.50 13.02 -14.87
CA ASN A 224 -4.27 11.68 -15.40
C ASN A 224 -3.71 10.77 -14.30
N ILE A 225 -4.23 9.56 -14.18
CA ILE A 225 -3.84 8.62 -13.12
C ILE A 225 -3.40 7.31 -13.76
N CYS A 226 -2.16 6.90 -13.50
CA CYS A 226 -1.61 5.60 -13.91
C CYS A 226 -1.17 4.77 -12.68
N GLU A 227 -0.68 3.54 -12.89
CA GLU A 227 -0.32 2.67 -11.78
C GLU A 227 1.04 3.00 -11.20
N SER A 228 2.09 3.09 -12.04
CA SER A 228 3.46 3.18 -11.56
C SER A 228 4.05 4.59 -11.60
N GLU A 229 4.97 4.89 -10.68
CA GLU A 229 5.69 6.17 -10.64
C GLU A 229 6.53 6.38 -11.91
N LYS A 230 7.13 5.30 -12.45
CA LYS A 230 7.89 5.36 -13.71
C LYS A 230 6.98 5.77 -14.87
N SER A 231 5.81 5.14 -15.00
CA SER A 231 4.85 5.42 -16.06
C SER A 231 4.32 6.85 -15.95
N CYS A 232 4.06 7.34 -14.73
CA CYS A 232 3.68 8.71 -14.45
C CYS A 232 4.72 9.72 -15.02
N LEU A 233 6.01 9.51 -14.74
CA LEU A 233 7.07 10.40 -15.25
C LEU A 233 7.19 10.36 -16.77
N ILE A 234 7.12 9.18 -17.38
CA ILE A 234 7.19 9.00 -18.84
C ILE A 234 6.01 9.68 -19.53
N CYS A 235 4.80 9.47 -19.01
CA CYS A 235 3.59 10.09 -19.55
C CYS A 235 3.65 11.61 -19.41
N CYS A 236 4.13 12.14 -18.30
CA CYS A 236 4.33 13.59 -18.12
C CYS A 236 5.36 14.14 -19.10
N LEU A 237 6.46 13.42 -19.36
CA LEU A 237 7.47 13.81 -20.33
C LEU A 237 6.93 13.81 -21.77
N TYR A 238 6.06 12.87 -22.10
CA TYR A 238 5.56 12.69 -23.45
C TYR A 238 4.34 13.58 -23.77
N TYR A 239 3.33 13.53 -22.90
CA TYR A 239 2.05 14.26 -23.10
C TYR A 239 2.02 15.63 -22.44
N GLY A 240 2.90 15.90 -21.44
CA GLY A 240 2.76 17.05 -20.57
C GLY A 240 1.64 16.89 -19.55
N GLY A 241 1.22 18.02 -18.92
CA GLY A 241 0.13 18.04 -17.96
C GLY A 241 0.48 17.45 -16.60
N VAL A 242 -0.58 17.18 -15.80
CA VAL A 242 -0.46 16.58 -14.46
C VAL A 242 -0.79 15.10 -14.53
N TRP A 243 0.15 14.29 -14.11
CA TRP A 243 0.02 12.86 -13.99
C TRP A 243 0.23 12.43 -12.55
N LEU A 244 -0.54 11.46 -12.10
CA LEU A 244 -0.43 10.87 -10.77
C LEU A 244 -0.15 9.37 -10.88
N ALA A 245 0.51 8.81 -9.88
CA ALA A 245 0.60 7.36 -9.78
C ALA A 245 -0.01 6.85 -8.47
N THR A 246 -0.76 5.75 -8.57
CA THR A 246 -1.31 5.07 -7.40
C THR A 246 -0.25 4.32 -6.62
N GLY A 247 0.85 3.95 -7.29
CA GLY A 247 1.95 3.15 -6.74
C GLY A 247 1.60 1.68 -6.55
N GLY A 248 0.55 1.21 -7.21
CA GLY A 248 0.11 -0.17 -7.27
C GLY A 248 -1.37 -0.29 -7.61
N LYS A 249 -1.74 -1.34 -8.34
CA LYS A 249 -3.07 -1.64 -8.88
C LYS A 249 -4.21 -1.43 -7.89
N SER A 250 -4.12 -2.01 -6.70
CA SER A 250 -5.16 -1.96 -5.67
C SER A 250 -5.22 -0.64 -4.89
N ASN A 251 -4.34 0.33 -5.19
CA ASN A 251 -4.29 1.60 -4.46
C ASN A 251 -5.16 2.69 -5.10
N LEU A 252 -5.85 2.42 -6.21
CA LEU A 252 -6.80 3.36 -6.78
C LEU A 252 -7.95 3.55 -5.79
N LYS A 253 -8.19 4.80 -5.40
CA LYS A 253 -9.35 5.25 -4.62
C LYS A 253 -10.46 5.63 -5.58
N ASP A 254 -11.68 5.80 -5.07
CA ASP A 254 -12.76 6.39 -5.86
C ASP A 254 -12.31 7.78 -6.34
N VAL A 255 -12.46 8.01 -7.63
CA VAL A 255 -11.98 9.23 -8.30
C VAL A 255 -13.15 10.03 -8.87
N SER A 256 -12.96 11.33 -9.00
CA SER A 256 -13.94 12.20 -9.65
C SER A 256 -13.96 11.98 -11.17
N GLU A 257 -15.05 12.39 -11.83
CA GLU A 257 -15.20 12.36 -13.29
C GLU A 257 -14.17 13.24 -14.04
N GLU A 258 -13.51 14.14 -13.34
CA GLU A 258 -12.46 15.00 -13.90
C GLU A 258 -11.12 14.27 -14.09
N CYS A 259 -10.99 13.05 -13.56
CA CYS A 259 -9.78 12.26 -13.68
C CYS A 259 -9.88 11.30 -14.86
N ILE A 260 -8.78 11.18 -15.64
CA ILE A 260 -8.64 10.16 -16.67
C ILE A 260 -7.76 9.03 -16.11
N LEU A 261 -8.28 7.81 -16.13
CA LEU A 261 -7.60 6.63 -15.64
C LEU A 261 -6.83 5.94 -16.79
N TRP A 262 -5.59 5.57 -16.51
CA TRP A 262 -4.69 4.88 -17.44
C TRP A 262 -4.21 3.58 -16.78
N PRO A 263 -5.08 2.55 -16.70
CA PRO A 263 -4.74 1.29 -16.03
C PRO A 263 -3.67 0.52 -16.81
N ASP A 264 -2.86 -0.28 -16.11
CA ASP A 264 -2.11 -1.36 -16.73
C ASP A 264 -3.11 -2.42 -17.22
N MET A 265 -2.77 -3.21 -18.24
CA MET A 265 -3.69 -4.16 -18.89
C MET A 265 -4.42 -5.07 -17.87
N ASP A 266 -3.71 -5.57 -16.88
CA ASP A 266 -4.27 -6.45 -15.86
C ASP A 266 -5.07 -5.72 -14.78
N ALA A 267 -5.04 -4.39 -14.74
CA ALA A 267 -5.78 -3.55 -13.80
C ALA A 267 -7.13 -3.05 -14.34
N ILE A 268 -7.38 -3.17 -15.64
CA ILE A 268 -8.58 -2.64 -16.31
C ILE A 268 -9.87 -3.03 -15.57
N PRO A 269 -10.17 -4.31 -15.29
CA PRO A 269 -11.46 -4.67 -14.69
C PRO A 269 -11.65 -4.11 -13.27
N GLU A 270 -10.56 -3.94 -12.51
CA GLU A 270 -10.62 -3.35 -11.18
C GLU A 270 -10.86 -1.84 -11.25
N TRP A 271 -10.21 -1.15 -12.19
CA TRP A 271 -10.28 0.29 -12.31
C TRP A 271 -11.61 0.75 -12.93
N GLU A 272 -12.17 0.00 -13.86
CA GLU A 272 -13.53 0.22 -14.40
C GLU A 272 -14.61 0.25 -13.31
N SER A 273 -14.43 -0.54 -12.26
CA SER A 273 -15.37 -0.55 -11.14
C SER A 273 -15.30 0.69 -10.25
N LYS A 274 -14.24 1.51 -10.39
CA LYS A 274 -13.95 2.66 -9.50
C LYS A 274 -14.04 4.02 -10.17
N GLY A 275 -14.05 4.06 -11.50
CA GLY A 275 -14.14 5.31 -12.26
C GLY A 275 -14.68 5.09 -13.65
N SER A 276 -15.37 6.09 -14.18
CA SER A 276 -16.06 6.01 -15.48
C SER A 276 -15.22 6.54 -16.64
N ASN A 277 -14.20 7.35 -16.38
CA ASN A 277 -13.40 7.99 -17.42
C ASN A 277 -12.06 7.26 -17.59
N ILE A 278 -12.09 6.17 -18.35
CA ILE A 278 -10.92 5.34 -18.60
C ILE A 278 -10.40 5.61 -20.01
N SER A 279 -9.09 5.85 -20.12
CA SER A 279 -8.42 5.94 -21.42
C SER A 279 -8.33 4.55 -22.06
N GLU A 280 -8.80 4.43 -23.27
CA GLU A 280 -8.76 3.20 -24.05
C GLU A 280 -7.42 3.04 -24.82
N TRP A 281 -6.31 3.41 -24.17
CA TRP A 281 -4.97 3.39 -24.77
C TRP A 281 -4.58 2.00 -25.30
N TRP A 282 -5.14 0.94 -24.74
CA TRP A 282 -4.88 -0.47 -25.12
C TRP A 282 -5.54 -0.90 -26.43
N LEU A 283 -6.41 -0.09 -27.00
CA LEU A 283 -6.99 -0.37 -28.32
C LEU A 283 -6.05 0.01 -29.48
N GLY A 284 -4.85 0.54 -29.16
CA GLY A 284 -3.84 0.88 -30.16
C GLY A 284 -3.23 -0.36 -30.83
N GLU A 285 -2.83 -0.20 -32.10
CA GLU A 285 -2.30 -1.30 -32.94
C GLU A 285 -1.01 -1.95 -32.43
N ASP A 286 -0.24 -1.27 -31.59
CA ASP A 286 1.09 -1.71 -31.12
C ASP A 286 1.10 -2.18 -29.64
N VAL A 287 -0.03 -2.55 -29.07
CA VAL A 287 -0.17 -2.94 -27.66
C VAL A 287 0.05 -4.44 -27.47
N GLU A 288 0.89 -4.81 -26.50
CA GLU A 288 1.15 -6.18 -26.09
C GLU A 288 0.45 -6.54 -24.77
N GLU A 289 0.22 -7.83 -24.50
CA GLU A 289 -0.61 -8.34 -23.39
C GLU A 289 -0.25 -7.83 -21.98
N HIS A 290 1.01 -7.44 -21.76
CA HIS A 290 1.48 -7.01 -20.43
C HIS A 290 1.98 -5.57 -20.40
N ASP A 291 1.56 -4.77 -21.38
CA ASP A 291 1.98 -3.38 -21.49
C ASP A 291 1.31 -2.49 -20.43
N ASP A 292 2.03 -1.45 -20.09
CA ASP A 292 1.49 -0.21 -19.57
C ASP A 292 1.57 0.90 -20.64
N VAL A 293 0.93 2.03 -20.39
CA VAL A 293 0.94 3.17 -21.32
C VAL A 293 2.37 3.68 -21.60
N ALA A 294 3.29 3.55 -20.64
CA ALA A 294 4.67 3.98 -20.84
C ALA A 294 5.44 3.04 -21.79
N ASP A 295 5.14 1.74 -21.77
CA ASP A 295 5.75 0.79 -22.70
C ASP A 295 5.36 1.13 -24.17
N LEU A 296 4.10 1.49 -24.39
CA LEU A 296 3.63 1.98 -25.70
C LEU A 296 4.36 3.27 -26.12
N ILE A 297 4.49 4.25 -25.20
CA ILE A 297 5.22 5.49 -25.48
C ILE A 297 6.67 5.20 -25.86
N VAL A 298 7.35 4.35 -25.09
CA VAL A 298 8.76 3.99 -25.34
C VAL A 298 8.95 3.33 -26.70
N ARG A 299 8.00 2.47 -27.12
CA ARG A 299 8.04 1.89 -28.47
C ARG A 299 7.87 2.95 -29.55
N LYS A 300 6.95 3.90 -29.37
CA LYS A 300 6.73 5.00 -30.33
C LYS A 300 7.96 5.91 -30.48
N ILE A 301 8.69 6.15 -29.40
CA ILE A 301 9.91 6.98 -29.43
C ILE A 301 11.06 6.26 -30.14
N LYS A 302 11.11 4.92 -30.05
CA LYS A 302 12.21 4.12 -30.62
C LYS A 302 11.99 3.71 -32.08
N LYS A 303 10.78 3.87 -32.61
CA LYS A 303 10.48 3.73 -34.05
C LYS A 303 10.94 4.95 -34.82
#